data_5832e0d9206dec7d10d235d397cb1805
#
_entry.id   5832e0d9206dec7d10d235d397cb1805
#
_cell.length_a   1.000
_cell.length_b   1.000
_cell.length_c   1.000
_cell.angle_alpha   90.00
_cell.angle_beta   90.00
_cell.angle_gamma   90.00
#
_symmetry.space_group_name_H-M   'P 1'
#
loop_
_entity.id
_entity.type
_entity.pdbx_description
1 polymer ?
#
loop_
_entity_poly.entity_id
_entity_poly.type
_entity_poly.pdbx_seq_one_letter_code
_entity_poly.pdbx_strand_id
1 'polypeptide(L)'
;MKKLLILVLTLFSLQSFSANYETVKDPAVKISKQDIQKNNKFIEEAIKREYTWNSEADWLVSSRNKAIDEYKGFEKASYFLEKPYFEAINEVGTMFEKYTITEIKYYSPTKVEVYITEYGKFLEDIAKSCKVEVDKKFKARMGYLPEDFRENVKNKTEVRKVYEEYRNLMKKELLSKRKEIENAEEGSLEVSYTVEKKNNKWLVIERHARVN
;
A
#
# COMPACT_ATOMS: atom_id res chain seq x y z
N MET A 1 24.83 37.42 -6.73
CA MET A 1 23.42 37.14 -6.46
C MET A 1 23.00 35.66 -6.62
N LYS A 2 23.63 34.84 -7.47
CA LYS A 2 23.27 33.40 -7.63
C LYS A 2 23.63 32.50 -6.44
N LYS A 3 24.62 32.83 -5.60
CA LYS A 3 25.01 32.03 -4.44
C LYS A 3 24.08 32.17 -3.21
N LEU A 4 23.32 33.27 -3.13
CA LEU A 4 22.39 33.52 -2.03
C LEU A 4 21.08 32.70 -2.21
N LEU A 5 20.69 32.44 -3.47
CA LEU A 5 19.46 31.69 -3.78
C LEU A 5 19.59 30.19 -3.43
N ILE A 6 20.80 29.63 -3.54
CA ILE A 6 21.06 28.22 -3.19
C ILE A 6 21.02 28.02 -1.68
N LEU A 7 21.46 28.99 -0.89
CA LEU A 7 21.44 28.91 0.57
C LEU A 7 20.00 28.96 1.14
N VAL A 8 19.12 29.71 0.50
CA VAL A 8 17.70 29.80 0.90
C VAL A 8 16.93 28.51 0.57
N LEU A 9 17.23 27.87 -0.55
CA LEU A 9 16.60 26.60 -0.94
C LEU A 9 17.05 25.41 -0.05
N THR A 10 18.29 25.43 0.45
CA THR A 10 18.77 24.41 1.40
C THR A 10 18.25 24.60 2.83
N LEU A 11 17.87 25.81 3.22
CA LEU A 11 17.26 26.07 4.52
C LEU A 11 15.77 25.64 4.59
N PHE A 12 15.06 25.61 3.48
CA PHE A 12 13.68 25.10 3.43
C PHE A 12 13.59 23.57 3.43
N SER A 13 14.68 22.85 3.11
CA SER A 13 14.72 21.38 3.19
C SER A 13 15.05 20.83 4.58
N LEU A 14 15.32 21.71 5.55
CA LEU A 14 15.60 21.39 6.95
C LEU A 14 14.48 21.79 7.90
N GLN A 15 13.28 22.03 7.41
CA GLN A 15 12.11 21.96 8.28
C GLN A 15 11.98 20.49 8.71
N SER A 16 12.64 20.19 9.83
CA SER A 16 12.32 19.02 10.62
C SER A 16 10.80 19.04 10.78
N PHE A 17 10.12 18.09 10.19
CA PHE A 17 8.77 17.73 10.61
C PHE A 17 8.93 17.41 12.10
N SER A 18 8.65 18.37 12.96
CA SER A 18 8.40 18.07 14.36
C SER A 18 7.16 17.20 14.32
N ALA A 19 7.33 15.94 14.64
CA ALA A 19 6.25 14.99 14.63
C ALA A 19 5.13 15.52 15.54
N ASN A 20 4.00 15.87 14.95
CA ASN A 20 2.82 16.37 15.66
C ASN A 20 2.03 15.20 16.26
N TYR A 21 2.70 14.30 16.97
CA TYR A 21 2.03 13.20 17.66
C TYR A 21 2.43 13.16 19.13
N GLU A 22 1.55 12.60 19.94
CA GLU A 22 1.82 12.37 21.35
C GLU A 22 2.71 11.14 21.54
N THR A 23 3.67 11.24 22.47
CA THR A 23 4.46 10.09 22.92
C THR A 23 4.14 9.79 24.36
N VAL A 24 3.51 8.66 24.60
CA VAL A 24 3.10 8.17 25.91
C VAL A 24 3.97 6.98 26.31
N LYS A 25 4.26 6.83 27.56
CA LYS A 25 4.92 5.61 28.07
C LYS A 25 4.18 5.10 29.30
N ASP A 26 4.07 3.79 29.44
CA ASP A 26 3.64 3.17 30.67
C ASP A 26 4.58 3.62 31.81
N PRO A 27 4.06 3.98 32.98
CA PRO A 27 4.86 4.42 34.13
C PRO A 27 5.97 3.44 34.53
N ALA A 28 5.81 2.14 34.30
CA ALA A 28 6.78 1.10 34.58
C ALA A 28 7.94 1.08 33.57
N VAL A 29 7.81 1.72 32.42
CA VAL A 29 8.82 1.69 31.34
C VAL A 29 10.00 2.59 31.69
N LYS A 30 11.16 1.98 31.88
CA LYS A 30 12.44 2.68 32.11
C LYS A 30 13.14 2.91 30.76
N ILE A 31 12.94 4.08 30.17
CA ILE A 31 13.57 4.50 28.92
C ILE A 31 13.88 6.00 29.01
N SER A 32 15.05 6.42 28.54
CA SER A 32 15.45 7.82 28.54
C SER A 32 14.71 8.64 27.46
N LYS A 33 14.56 9.94 27.67
CA LYS A 33 13.96 10.84 26.66
C LYS A 33 14.76 10.85 25.34
N GLN A 34 16.07 10.73 25.39
CA GLN A 34 16.93 10.65 24.20
C GLN A 34 16.69 9.35 23.41
N ASP A 35 16.56 8.22 24.14
CA ASP A 35 16.27 6.94 23.50
C ASP A 35 14.89 6.93 22.86
N ILE A 36 13.88 7.54 23.50
CA ILE A 36 12.54 7.73 22.91
C ILE A 36 12.67 8.50 21.59
N GLN A 37 13.33 9.66 21.58
CA GLN A 37 13.46 10.47 20.37
C GLN A 37 14.20 9.73 19.25
N LYS A 38 15.23 8.97 19.58
CA LYS A 38 15.97 8.13 18.63
C LYS A 38 15.09 6.99 18.10
N ASN A 39 14.39 6.30 18.99
CA ASN A 39 13.55 5.18 18.61
C ASN A 39 12.36 5.63 17.75
N ASN A 40 11.73 6.76 18.08
CA ASN A 40 10.59 7.27 17.31
C ASN A 40 10.92 7.44 15.83
N LYS A 41 12.10 7.94 15.48
CA LYS A 41 12.55 8.05 14.07
C LYS A 41 12.57 6.69 13.37
N PHE A 42 13.09 5.65 14.02
CA PHE A 42 13.12 4.31 13.44
C PHE A 42 11.74 3.66 13.39
N ILE A 43 10.86 3.97 14.34
CA ILE A 43 9.47 3.53 14.35
C ILE A 43 8.72 4.19 13.19
N GLU A 44 8.86 5.50 12.98
CA GLU A 44 8.30 6.22 11.84
C GLU A 44 8.76 5.62 10.50
N GLU A 45 10.05 5.28 10.38
CA GLU A 45 10.58 4.60 9.19
C GLU A 45 9.99 3.19 9.01
N ALA A 46 9.73 2.47 10.11
CA ALA A 46 9.07 1.16 10.05
C ALA A 46 7.64 1.29 9.55
N ILE A 47 6.88 2.24 10.10
CA ILE A 47 5.52 2.55 9.64
C ILE A 47 5.51 3.01 8.18
N LYS A 48 6.40 3.91 7.78
CA LYS A 48 6.48 4.39 6.39
C LYS A 48 6.64 3.25 5.37
N ARG A 49 7.35 2.18 5.73
CA ARG A 49 7.50 1.01 4.86
C ARG A 49 6.19 0.29 4.60
N GLU A 50 5.25 0.29 5.56
CA GLU A 50 3.93 -0.34 5.40
C GLU A 50 3.06 0.39 4.35
N TYR A 51 3.29 1.70 4.15
CA TYR A 51 2.59 2.52 3.15
C TYR A 51 3.34 2.62 1.82
N THR A 52 4.36 1.79 1.62
CA THR A 52 5.09 1.71 0.35
C THR A 52 4.69 0.44 -0.36
N TRP A 53 4.06 0.57 -1.53
CA TRP A 53 3.71 -0.60 -2.33
C TRP A 53 4.96 -1.42 -2.67
N ASN A 54 4.93 -2.68 -2.29
CA ASN A 54 5.99 -3.64 -2.62
C ASN A 54 5.38 -4.81 -3.41
N SER A 55 5.55 -4.79 -4.73
CA SER A 55 5.06 -5.84 -5.63
C SER A 55 5.73 -7.20 -5.41
N GLU A 56 6.87 -7.22 -4.71
CA GLU A 56 7.65 -8.41 -4.39
C GLU A 56 7.50 -8.85 -2.93
N ALA A 57 6.54 -8.28 -2.19
CA ALA A 57 6.24 -8.75 -0.84
C ALA A 57 5.83 -10.23 -0.86
N ASP A 58 6.41 -11.04 0.03
CA ASP A 58 6.23 -12.51 0.06
C ASP A 58 4.76 -12.92 0.07
N TRP A 59 3.92 -12.21 0.83
CA TRP A 59 2.49 -12.49 0.90
C TRP A 59 1.77 -12.26 -0.43
N LEU A 60 2.16 -11.20 -1.17
CA LEU A 60 1.56 -10.85 -2.46
C LEU A 60 2.01 -11.83 -3.54
N VAL A 61 3.30 -12.15 -3.59
CA VAL A 61 3.87 -13.16 -4.51
C VAL A 61 3.25 -14.52 -4.25
N SER A 62 3.10 -14.90 -2.98
CA SER A 62 2.44 -16.16 -2.59
C SER A 62 0.98 -16.20 -3.04
N SER A 63 0.22 -15.13 -2.79
CA SER A 63 -1.20 -15.02 -3.20
C SER A 63 -1.35 -15.10 -4.72
N ARG A 64 -0.49 -14.41 -5.47
CA ARG A 64 -0.47 -14.43 -6.94
C ARG A 64 -0.14 -15.83 -7.48
N ASN A 65 0.88 -16.47 -6.95
CA ASN A 65 1.27 -17.83 -7.34
C ASN A 65 0.14 -18.84 -7.05
N LYS A 66 -0.48 -18.74 -5.87
CA LYS A 66 -1.63 -19.58 -5.51
C LYS A 66 -2.78 -19.40 -6.50
N ALA A 67 -3.16 -18.17 -6.84
CA ALA A 67 -4.21 -17.91 -7.82
C ALA A 67 -3.88 -18.52 -9.19
N ILE A 68 -2.62 -18.39 -9.64
CA ILE A 68 -2.14 -18.96 -10.91
C ILE A 68 -2.17 -20.51 -10.85
N ASP A 69 -1.78 -21.10 -9.73
CA ASP A 69 -1.79 -22.56 -9.57
C ASP A 69 -3.20 -23.14 -9.55
N GLU A 70 -4.14 -22.42 -8.97
CA GLU A 70 -5.54 -22.84 -8.77
C GLU A 70 -6.50 -22.31 -9.84
N TYR A 71 -6.01 -21.72 -10.97
CA TYR A 71 -6.87 -21.01 -11.92
C TYR A 71 -8.02 -21.85 -12.50
N LYS A 72 -7.86 -23.18 -12.60
CA LYS A 72 -8.91 -24.12 -13.05
C LYS A 72 -10.00 -24.33 -12.00
N GLY A 73 -9.68 -24.13 -10.72
CA GLY A 73 -10.62 -24.31 -9.60
C GLY A 73 -11.56 -23.13 -9.38
N PHE A 74 -11.35 -21.99 -10.01
CA PHE A 74 -12.30 -20.89 -9.92
C PHE A 74 -13.59 -21.26 -10.67
N GLU A 75 -14.74 -21.08 -10.05
CA GLU A 75 -16.05 -21.36 -10.66
C GLU A 75 -16.24 -20.58 -11.96
N LYS A 76 -15.88 -19.30 -11.96
CA LYS A 76 -15.92 -18.41 -13.14
C LYS A 76 -14.55 -17.82 -13.43
N ALA A 77 -14.28 -17.62 -14.71
CA ALA A 77 -13.06 -16.91 -15.15
C ALA A 77 -12.92 -15.52 -14.52
N SER A 78 -14.07 -14.82 -14.34
CA SER A 78 -14.11 -13.50 -13.69
C SER A 78 -13.52 -13.49 -12.28
N TYR A 79 -13.74 -14.56 -11.49
CA TYR A 79 -13.21 -14.64 -10.12
C TYR A 79 -11.67 -14.72 -10.07
N PHE A 80 -11.06 -15.37 -11.06
CA PHE A 80 -9.60 -15.30 -11.22
C PHE A 80 -9.14 -13.89 -11.56
N LEU A 81 -9.84 -13.20 -12.47
CA LEU A 81 -9.48 -11.87 -12.94
C LEU A 81 -9.69 -10.76 -11.87
N GLU A 82 -10.52 -11.02 -10.86
CA GLU A 82 -10.63 -10.13 -9.69
C GLU A 82 -9.30 -9.99 -8.95
N LYS A 83 -8.44 -11.01 -8.97
CA LYS A 83 -7.14 -10.93 -8.28
C LYS A 83 -6.22 -9.87 -8.87
N PRO A 84 -5.86 -9.91 -10.18
CA PRO A 84 -5.07 -8.85 -10.81
C PRO A 84 -5.78 -7.49 -10.82
N TYR A 85 -7.11 -7.46 -10.88
CA TYR A 85 -7.92 -6.25 -10.79
C TYR A 85 -7.72 -5.55 -9.43
N PHE A 86 -7.94 -6.24 -8.31
CA PHE A 86 -7.74 -5.67 -6.99
C PHE A 86 -6.28 -5.35 -6.68
N GLU A 87 -5.34 -6.15 -7.19
CA GLU A 87 -3.92 -5.84 -7.04
C GLU A 87 -3.57 -4.51 -7.70
N ALA A 88 -4.08 -4.23 -8.90
CA ALA A 88 -3.86 -2.96 -9.59
C ALA A 88 -4.50 -1.77 -8.85
N ILE A 89 -5.72 -1.95 -8.30
CA ILE A 89 -6.40 -0.92 -7.51
C ILE A 89 -5.60 -0.59 -6.25
N ASN A 90 -5.15 -1.60 -5.53
CA ASN A 90 -4.36 -1.40 -4.31
C ASN A 90 -3.03 -0.73 -4.61
N GLU A 91 -2.34 -1.13 -5.70
CA GLU A 91 -1.09 -0.50 -6.12
C GLU A 91 -1.27 0.98 -6.47
N VAL A 92 -2.34 1.32 -7.18
CA VAL A 92 -2.62 2.73 -7.51
C VAL A 92 -3.14 3.47 -6.29
N GLY A 93 -4.00 2.84 -5.49
CA GLY A 93 -4.54 3.42 -4.25
C GLY A 93 -3.46 3.90 -3.30
N THR A 94 -2.44 3.07 -3.05
CA THR A 94 -1.30 3.42 -2.19
C THR A 94 -0.54 4.68 -2.64
N MET A 95 -0.61 5.06 -3.91
CA MET A 95 -0.01 6.32 -4.39
C MET A 95 -0.74 7.57 -3.89
N PHE A 96 -2.00 7.42 -3.46
CA PHE A 96 -2.87 8.48 -2.97
C PHE A 96 -3.18 8.34 -1.48
N GLU A 97 -2.66 7.29 -0.84
CA GLU A 97 -2.78 7.11 0.60
C GLU A 97 -1.89 8.10 1.35
N LYS A 98 -2.45 8.59 2.44
CA LYS A 98 -1.75 9.43 3.41
C LYS A 98 -2.00 8.84 4.79
N TYR A 99 -1.11 9.13 5.70
CA TYR A 99 -1.32 8.76 7.09
C TYR A 99 -0.78 9.83 8.02
N THR A 100 -1.35 9.87 9.20
CA THR A 100 -0.89 10.72 10.29
C THR A 100 -0.73 9.87 11.53
N ILE A 101 0.48 9.82 12.08
CA ILE A 101 0.70 9.21 13.38
C ILE A 101 0.09 10.16 14.41
N THR A 102 -0.77 9.65 15.28
CA THR A 102 -1.45 10.41 16.33
C THR A 102 -0.80 10.19 17.69
N GLU A 103 -0.33 8.96 17.95
CA GLU A 103 0.30 8.58 19.21
C GLU A 103 1.31 7.45 19.02
N ILE A 104 2.41 7.48 19.80
CA ILE A 104 3.30 6.33 20.00
C ILE A 104 3.33 5.99 21.48
N LYS A 105 2.82 4.82 21.84
CA LYS A 105 2.70 4.34 23.22
C LYS A 105 3.71 3.23 23.50
N TYR A 106 4.62 3.48 24.44
CA TYR A 106 5.65 2.54 24.87
C TYR A 106 5.13 1.62 25.98
N TYR A 107 5.12 0.33 25.72
CA TYR A 107 4.89 -0.74 26.71
C TYR A 107 6.20 -1.32 27.26
N SER A 108 7.29 -1.18 26.51
CA SER A 108 8.65 -1.52 26.94
C SER A 108 9.67 -0.71 26.13
N PRO A 109 10.97 -0.75 26.46
CA PRO A 109 12.00 -0.12 25.62
C PRO A 109 12.10 -0.69 24.19
N THR A 110 11.47 -1.83 23.93
CA THR A 110 11.53 -2.56 22.66
C THR A 110 10.17 -2.89 22.05
N LYS A 111 9.06 -2.43 22.65
CA LYS A 111 7.71 -2.67 22.15
C LYS A 111 6.85 -1.42 22.28
N VAL A 112 6.23 -1.02 21.20
CA VAL A 112 5.30 0.11 21.13
C VAL A 112 4.03 -0.27 20.39
N GLU A 113 2.99 0.50 20.64
CA GLU A 113 1.81 0.59 19.79
C GLU A 113 1.78 1.98 19.16
N VAL A 114 1.58 2.04 17.85
CA VAL A 114 1.53 3.28 17.08
C VAL A 114 0.11 3.45 16.57
N TYR A 115 -0.52 4.55 16.97
CA TYR A 115 -1.88 4.91 16.54
C TYR A 115 -1.80 5.83 15.34
N ILE A 116 -2.61 5.56 14.33
CA ILE A 116 -2.53 6.21 13.04
C ILE A 116 -3.93 6.47 12.51
N THR A 117 -4.14 7.63 11.91
CA THR A 117 -5.27 7.87 11.00
C THR A 117 -4.76 7.70 9.58
N GLU A 118 -5.30 6.72 8.88
CA GLU A 118 -5.09 6.49 7.45
C GLU A 118 -6.13 7.27 6.65
N TYR A 119 -5.72 7.80 5.49
CA TYR A 119 -6.60 8.47 4.53
C TYR A 119 -6.39 7.83 3.17
N GLY A 120 -7.48 7.49 2.51
CA GLY A 120 -7.44 6.87 1.18
C GLY A 120 -8.59 7.35 0.29
N LYS A 121 -8.44 7.18 -1.02
CA LYS A 121 -9.44 7.53 -2.02
C LYS A 121 -10.34 6.35 -2.32
N PHE A 122 -11.65 6.59 -2.46
CA PHE A 122 -12.58 5.59 -2.94
C PHE A 122 -12.44 5.40 -4.45
N LEU A 123 -11.80 4.30 -4.86
CA LEU A 123 -11.46 4.03 -6.27
C LEU A 123 -12.46 3.11 -6.96
N GLU A 124 -13.43 2.54 -6.27
CA GLU A 124 -14.27 1.46 -6.79
C GLU A 124 -15.03 1.86 -8.08
N ASP A 125 -15.67 3.02 -8.08
CA ASP A 125 -16.46 3.47 -9.24
C ASP A 125 -15.56 3.86 -10.42
N ILE A 126 -14.40 4.49 -10.13
CA ILE A 126 -13.40 4.80 -11.14
C ILE A 126 -12.86 3.51 -11.76
N ALA A 127 -12.55 2.51 -10.93
CA ALA A 127 -12.06 1.21 -11.38
C ALA A 127 -13.10 0.46 -12.22
N LYS A 128 -14.38 0.48 -11.83
CA LYS A 128 -15.48 -0.07 -12.64
C LYS A 128 -15.57 0.61 -14.01
N SER A 129 -15.43 1.93 -14.05
CA SER A 129 -15.46 2.67 -15.33
C SER A 129 -14.27 2.31 -16.24
N CYS A 130 -13.10 2.01 -15.66
CA CYS A 130 -11.92 1.58 -16.40
C CYS A 130 -12.06 0.18 -17.00
N LYS A 131 -12.83 -0.72 -16.36
CA LYS A 131 -12.90 -2.14 -16.74
C LYS A 131 -13.29 -2.34 -18.19
N VAL A 132 -14.27 -1.62 -18.70
CA VAL A 132 -14.73 -1.73 -20.10
C VAL A 132 -13.61 -1.47 -21.09
N GLU A 133 -12.79 -0.46 -20.83
CA GLU A 133 -11.67 -0.12 -21.71
C GLU A 133 -10.51 -1.10 -21.56
N VAL A 134 -10.29 -1.61 -20.35
CA VAL A 134 -9.32 -2.67 -20.07
C VAL A 134 -9.67 -3.94 -20.84
N ASP A 135 -10.93 -4.37 -20.82
CA ASP A 135 -11.41 -5.58 -21.52
C ASP A 135 -11.20 -5.46 -23.04
N LYS A 136 -11.47 -4.29 -23.63
CA LYS A 136 -11.20 -4.02 -25.05
C LYS A 136 -9.69 -4.08 -25.36
N LYS A 137 -8.85 -3.44 -24.55
CA LYS A 137 -7.40 -3.45 -24.73
C LYS A 137 -6.80 -4.84 -24.52
N PHE A 138 -7.33 -5.59 -23.57
CA PHE A 138 -6.96 -6.98 -23.34
C PHE A 138 -7.25 -7.84 -24.57
N LYS A 139 -8.50 -7.76 -25.10
CA LYS A 139 -8.86 -8.46 -26.33
C LYS A 139 -7.96 -8.12 -27.50
N ALA A 140 -7.63 -6.84 -27.68
CA ALA A 140 -6.72 -6.38 -28.74
C ALA A 140 -5.30 -6.97 -28.63
N ARG A 141 -4.83 -7.26 -27.41
CA ARG A 141 -3.48 -7.78 -27.16
C ARG A 141 -3.41 -9.30 -27.08
N MET A 142 -4.45 -9.91 -26.50
CA MET A 142 -4.46 -11.36 -26.25
C MET A 142 -5.22 -12.14 -27.33
N GLY A 143 -6.07 -11.47 -28.14
CA GLY A 143 -6.86 -12.07 -29.20
C GLY A 143 -8.21 -12.64 -28.73
N TYR A 144 -8.50 -12.62 -27.43
CA TYR A 144 -9.74 -13.11 -26.82
C TYR A 144 -10.19 -12.22 -25.66
N LEU A 145 -11.44 -12.34 -25.23
CA LEU A 145 -11.96 -11.58 -24.09
C LEU A 145 -11.39 -12.13 -22.76
N PRO A 146 -11.30 -11.30 -21.70
CA PRO A 146 -10.81 -11.76 -20.41
C PRO A 146 -11.57 -12.97 -19.86
N GLU A 147 -12.88 -13.03 -20.02
CA GLU A 147 -13.72 -14.16 -19.60
C GLU A 147 -13.41 -15.47 -20.32
N ASP A 148 -12.87 -15.41 -21.55
CA ASP A 148 -12.56 -16.59 -22.38
C ASP A 148 -11.13 -17.11 -22.13
N PHE A 149 -10.37 -16.55 -21.17
CA PHE A 149 -8.95 -16.87 -21.01
C PHE A 149 -8.70 -18.36 -20.75
N ARG A 150 -9.62 -19.05 -20.04
CA ARG A 150 -9.45 -20.47 -19.68
C ARG A 150 -9.39 -21.40 -20.89
N GLU A 151 -10.16 -21.09 -21.92
CA GLU A 151 -10.22 -21.86 -23.15
C GLU A 151 -9.00 -21.59 -24.04
N ASN A 152 -8.33 -20.46 -23.81
CA ASN A 152 -7.22 -19.95 -24.62
C ASN A 152 -5.84 -20.17 -24.00
N VAL A 153 -5.75 -20.59 -22.72
CA VAL A 153 -4.49 -20.87 -22.03
C VAL A 153 -4.23 -22.37 -21.90
N LYS A 154 -3.00 -22.79 -22.16
CA LYS A 154 -2.60 -24.21 -22.15
C LYS A 154 -1.82 -24.59 -20.88
N ASN A 155 -1.15 -23.63 -20.25
CA ASN A 155 -0.25 -23.87 -19.15
C ASN A 155 -0.17 -22.67 -18.18
N LYS A 156 0.47 -22.88 -17.01
CA LYS A 156 0.60 -21.86 -15.97
C LYS A 156 1.38 -20.61 -16.42
N THR A 157 2.31 -20.75 -17.36
CA THR A 157 3.07 -19.62 -17.90
C THR A 157 2.15 -18.67 -18.66
N GLU A 158 1.25 -19.22 -19.46
CA GLU A 158 0.24 -18.42 -20.17
C GLU A 158 -0.76 -17.79 -19.20
N VAL A 159 -1.19 -18.53 -18.16
CA VAL A 159 -2.03 -17.97 -17.09
C VAL A 159 -1.34 -16.81 -16.38
N ARG A 160 -0.05 -16.93 -16.07
CA ARG A 160 0.74 -15.82 -15.51
C ARG A 160 0.75 -14.61 -16.44
N LYS A 161 0.93 -14.84 -17.74
CA LYS A 161 0.88 -13.77 -18.75
C LYS A 161 -0.48 -13.06 -18.77
N VAL A 162 -1.58 -13.81 -18.68
CA VAL A 162 -2.95 -13.25 -18.56
C VAL A 162 -3.06 -12.37 -17.31
N TYR A 163 -2.61 -12.87 -16.16
CA TYR A 163 -2.64 -12.15 -14.89
C TYR A 163 -1.89 -10.82 -14.98
N GLU A 164 -0.63 -10.85 -15.42
CA GLU A 164 0.23 -9.67 -15.52
C GLU A 164 -0.30 -8.66 -16.55
N GLU A 165 -0.78 -9.14 -17.70
CA GLU A 165 -1.32 -8.26 -18.73
C GLU A 165 -2.58 -7.55 -18.24
N TYR A 166 -3.51 -8.28 -17.59
CA TYR A 166 -4.75 -7.69 -17.07
C TYR A 166 -4.46 -6.66 -15.96
N ARG A 167 -3.56 -7.02 -15.02
CA ARG A 167 -3.10 -6.12 -13.96
C ARG A 167 -2.48 -4.84 -14.53
N ASN A 168 -1.57 -4.97 -15.50
CA ASN A 168 -0.86 -3.84 -16.08
C ASN A 168 -1.79 -2.92 -16.88
N LEU A 169 -2.75 -3.48 -17.61
CA LEU A 169 -3.77 -2.70 -18.31
C LEU A 169 -4.64 -1.94 -17.31
N MET A 170 -5.09 -2.59 -16.24
CA MET A 170 -5.91 -1.96 -15.21
C MET A 170 -5.16 -0.83 -14.51
N LYS A 171 -3.91 -1.08 -14.10
CA LYS A 171 -3.04 -0.05 -13.53
C LYS A 171 -2.87 1.16 -14.47
N LYS A 172 -2.60 0.90 -15.74
CA LYS A 172 -2.41 1.96 -16.74
C LYS A 172 -3.69 2.78 -16.93
N GLU A 173 -4.84 2.13 -16.96
CA GLU A 173 -6.12 2.81 -17.13
C GLU A 173 -6.46 3.66 -15.91
N LEU A 174 -6.27 3.14 -14.70
CA LEU A 174 -6.44 3.91 -13.48
C LEU A 174 -5.52 5.13 -13.44
N LEU A 175 -4.25 4.98 -13.80
CA LEU A 175 -3.30 6.10 -13.84
C LEU A 175 -3.69 7.15 -14.89
N SER A 176 -4.38 6.78 -15.97
CA SER A 176 -4.92 7.75 -16.94
C SER A 176 -6.04 8.61 -16.34
N LYS A 177 -6.70 8.11 -15.29
CA LYS A 177 -7.76 8.78 -14.51
C LYS A 177 -7.23 9.54 -13.28
N ARG A 178 -5.94 9.82 -13.22
CA ARG A 178 -5.28 10.41 -12.03
C ARG A 178 -6.01 11.63 -11.48
N LYS A 179 -6.48 12.55 -12.34
CA LYS A 179 -7.22 13.74 -11.89
C LYS A 179 -8.58 13.39 -11.26
N GLU A 180 -9.25 12.36 -11.76
CA GLU A 180 -10.51 11.87 -11.19
C GLU A 180 -10.25 11.27 -9.82
N ILE A 181 -9.16 10.48 -9.67
CA ILE A 181 -8.73 9.90 -8.39
C ILE A 181 -8.36 11.00 -7.38
N GLU A 182 -7.60 12.01 -7.78
CA GLU A 182 -7.22 13.13 -6.91
C GLU A 182 -8.46 13.87 -6.37
N ASN A 183 -9.54 13.94 -7.14
CA ASN A 183 -10.80 14.57 -6.78
C ASN A 183 -11.84 13.62 -6.17
N ALA A 184 -11.56 12.32 -6.10
CA ALA A 184 -12.46 11.34 -5.49
C ALA A 184 -12.62 11.61 -3.99
N GLU A 185 -13.75 11.16 -3.45
CA GLU A 185 -14.02 11.21 -2.01
C GLU A 185 -12.91 10.52 -1.22
N GLU A 186 -12.52 11.13 -0.12
CA GLU A 186 -11.49 10.62 0.78
C GLU A 186 -12.16 10.05 2.04
N GLY A 187 -11.86 8.81 2.34
CA GLY A 187 -12.22 8.17 3.60
C GLY A 187 -11.05 8.18 4.57
N SER A 188 -11.38 8.01 5.85
CA SER A 188 -10.36 7.81 6.89
C SER A 188 -10.66 6.59 7.74
N LEU A 189 -9.60 5.94 8.22
CA LEU A 189 -9.67 4.78 9.09
C LEU A 189 -8.66 4.94 10.23
N GLU A 190 -9.11 4.68 11.45
CA GLU A 190 -8.20 4.60 12.60
C GLU A 190 -7.65 3.17 12.72
N VAL A 191 -6.33 3.08 12.80
CA VAL A 191 -5.62 1.81 12.95
C VAL A 191 -4.57 1.91 14.04
N SER A 192 -4.16 0.78 14.58
CA SER A 192 -2.95 0.72 15.39
C SER A 192 -2.00 -0.36 14.88
N TYR A 193 -0.72 -0.13 15.07
CA TYR A 193 0.36 -1.05 14.72
C TYR A 193 1.15 -1.44 15.95
N THR A 194 1.28 -2.73 16.21
CA THR A 194 2.27 -3.23 17.16
C THR A 194 3.64 -3.24 16.48
N VAL A 195 4.60 -2.52 17.04
CA VAL A 195 5.96 -2.42 16.51
C VAL A 195 6.96 -2.89 17.56
N GLU A 196 7.82 -3.84 17.20
CA GLU A 196 8.80 -4.42 18.10
C GLU A 196 10.23 -4.27 17.56
N LYS A 197 11.17 -4.08 18.49
CA LYS A 197 12.60 -4.04 18.16
C LYS A 197 13.19 -5.44 18.21
N LYS A 198 13.56 -5.98 17.02
CA LYS A 198 14.21 -7.29 16.88
C LYS A 198 15.54 -7.11 16.14
N ASN A 199 16.62 -7.68 16.65
CA ASN A 199 17.96 -7.56 16.07
C ASN A 199 18.36 -6.10 15.76
N ASN A 200 18.10 -5.19 16.71
CA ASN A 200 18.31 -3.74 16.60
C ASN A 200 17.52 -3.02 15.50
N LYS A 201 16.51 -3.66 14.90
CA LYS A 201 15.60 -3.05 13.93
C LYS A 201 14.19 -2.99 14.48
N TRP A 202 13.49 -1.89 14.25
CA TRP A 202 12.07 -1.78 14.52
C TRP A 202 11.27 -2.36 13.35
N LEU A 203 10.38 -3.29 13.67
CA LEU A 203 9.56 -4.03 12.70
C LEU A 203 8.10 -3.96 13.10
N VAL A 204 7.22 -3.73 12.16
CA VAL A 204 5.79 -3.91 12.33
C VAL A 204 5.52 -5.41 12.46
N ILE A 205 4.80 -5.78 13.51
CA ILE A 205 4.47 -7.18 13.82
C ILE A 205 3.00 -7.45 13.52
N GLU A 206 2.13 -6.48 13.80
CA GLU A 206 0.69 -6.66 13.68
C GLU A 206 0.00 -5.32 13.39
N ARG A 207 -1.10 -5.38 12.63
CA ARG A 207 -1.98 -4.24 12.34
C ARG A 207 -3.38 -4.55 12.84
N HIS A 208 -3.96 -3.63 13.57
CA HIS A 208 -5.32 -3.73 14.10
C HIS A 208 -6.16 -2.58 13.54
N ALA A 209 -7.25 -2.90 12.83
CA ALA A 209 -8.24 -1.89 12.50
C ALA A 209 -9.09 -1.60 13.75
N ARG A 210 -9.26 -0.32 14.09
CA ARG A 210 -10.24 0.09 15.11
C ARG A 210 -11.59 0.22 14.41
N VAL A 211 -12.49 -0.70 14.72
CA VAL A 211 -13.91 -0.55 14.37
C VAL A 211 -14.52 0.27 15.50
N ASN A 212 -14.85 1.54 15.23
CA ASN A 212 -15.60 2.38 16.16
C ASN A 212 -17.07 2.00 16.15
#